data_7a49852be663c17650b2ea59639ab920
#
_entry.id   7a49852be663c17650b2ea59639ab920
#
_cell.length_a   1.000
_cell.length_b   1.000
_cell.length_c   1.000
_cell.angle_alpha   90.00
_cell.angle_beta   90.00
_cell.angle_gamma   90.00
#
_symmetry.space_group_name_H-M   'P 1'
#
loop_
_entity.id
_entity.type
_entity.pdbx_description
1 polymer ?
#
loop_
_entity_poly.entity_id
_entity_poly.type
_entity_poly.pdbx_seq_one_letter_code
_entity_poly.pdbx_strand_id
1 'polypeptide(L)'
;MYYRISSILVTFICLFSCVLTSSAQDTSNTDETEKPVILYSGTPKKYEIADIKVVGAKNYEDYVIIGLSGLSKGQTITVPGDEITQACKRYWRHGLFSDVQVTADKIEGDRIWLTIHLTMRPRVSDIRYHGVKKSEREDLEARVGLIKGNQITPNL
;
A
#
# COMPACT_ATOMS: atom_id res chain seq x y z
N MET A 1 74.47 21.14 -14.83
CA MET A 1 73.78 19.88 -15.23
C MET A 1 72.52 19.57 -14.38
N TYR A 2 72.20 20.45 -13.45
CA TYR A 2 71.03 20.24 -12.52
C TYR A 2 69.68 20.86 -12.97
N TYR A 3 69.68 21.80 -13.91
CA TYR A 3 68.48 22.49 -14.37
C TYR A 3 67.58 21.70 -15.34
N ARG A 4 68.09 20.65 -15.95
CA ARG A 4 67.32 19.87 -16.91
C ARG A 4 66.45 18.77 -16.28
N ILE A 5 66.77 18.35 -15.06
CA ILE A 5 66.00 17.32 -14.34
C ILE A 5 64.80 17.95 -13.64
N SER A 6 64.92 19.20 -13.16
CA SER A 6 63.82 19.92 -12.51
C SER A 6 62.66 20.25 -13.44
N SER A 7 62.96 20.53 -14.75
CA SER A 7 61.93 20.87 -15.74
C SER A 7 61.09 19.68 -16.15
N ILE A 8 61.66 18.47 -16.15
CA ILE A 8 60.92 17.21 -16.50
C ILE A 8 60.04 16.78 -15.31
N LEU A 9 60.50 17.01 -14.07
CA LEU A 9 59.71 16.67 -12.88
C LEU A 9 58.48 17.59 -12.73
N VAL A 10 58.60 18.87 -13.06
CA VAL A 10 57.49 19.82 -13.02
C VAL A 10 56.45 19.55 -14.08
N THR A 11 56.87 19.14 -15.29
CA THR A 11 55.91 18.75 -16.38
C THR A 11 55.15 17.44 -16.06
N PHE A 12 55.79 16.51 -15.34
CA PHE A 12 55.14 15.27 -14.98
C PHE A 12 54.09 15.45 -13.85
N ILE A 13 54.36 16.40 -12.92
CA ILE A 13 53.41 16.75 -11.84
C ILE A 13 52.17 17.47 -12.40
N CYS A 14 52.32 18.33 -13.44
CA CYS A 14 51.17 19.00 -14.06
C CYS A 14 50.27 18.06 -14.87
N LEU A 15 50.82 16.98 -15.43
CA LEU A 15 50.00 15.99 -16.19
C LEU A 15 49.23 15.03 -15.28
N PHE A 16 49.60 14.88 -14.02
CA PHE A 16 48.90 14.01 -13.08
C PHE A 16 47.77 14.73 -12.31
N SER A 17 47.71 16.07 -12.36
CA SER A 17 46.72 16.87 -11.66
C SER A 17 45.40 17.04 -12.41
N CYS A 18 45.25 16.52 -13.63
CA CYS A 18 44.09 16.74 -14.47
C CYS A 18 43.10 15.55 -14.55
N VAL A 19 43.22 14.53 -13.70
CA VAL A 19 42.37 13.32 -13.75
C VAL A 19 41.54 13.14 -12.46
N LEU A 20 41.38 14.16 -11.62
CA LEU A 20 40.52 14.13 -10.44
C LEU A 20 39.39 15.16 -10.52
N THR A 21 38.72 15.26 -11.69
CA THR A 21 37.34 15.71 -11.72
C THR A 21 36.46 14.45 -11.67
N SER A 22 36.47 13.84 -10.50
CA SER A 22 35.45 12.85 -10.13
C SER A 22 34.12 13.57 -10.11
N SER A 23 33.28 13.27 -11.07
CA SER A 23 31.86 13.59 -11.05
C SER A 23 31.31 13.14 -9.71
N ALA A 24 30.95 14.06 -8.85
CA ALA A 24 30.05 13.80 -7.75
C ALA A 24 28.71 13.39 -8.40
N GLN A 25 28.49 12.10 -8.59
CA GLN A 25 27.15 11.58 -8.75
C GLN A 25 26.47 11.83 -7.42
N ASP A 26 25.56 12.79 -7.43
CA ASP A 26 24.51 12.93 -6.46
C ASP A 26 23.74 11.60 -6.47
N THR A 27 24.19 10.66 -5.67
CA THR A 27 23.41 9.51 -5.28
C THR A 27 22.41 10.05 -4.25
N SER A 28 21.33 10.64 -4.73
CA SER A 28 20.12 10.75 -3.95
C SER A 28 19.72 9.31 -3.62
N ASN A 29 20.22 8.81 -2.51
CA ASN A 29 19.66 7.67 -1.82
C ASN A 29 18.25 8.05 -1.40
N THR A 30 17.31 7.95 -2.33
CA THR A 30 15.93 7.67 -1.99
C THR A 30 15.97 6.27 -1.42
N ASP A 31 15.95 6.19 -0.12
CA ASP A 31 15.72 4.96 0.63
C ASP A 31 14.23 4.57 0.44
N GLU A 32 13.84 4.36 -0.82
CA GLU A 32 12.65 3.60 -1.15
C GLU A 32 12.99 2.16 -0.80
N THR A 33 12.62 1.78 0.42
CA THR A 33 12.58 0.38 0.83
C THR A 33 11.71 -0.34 -0.19
N GLU A 34 12.36 -0.97 -1.18
CA GLU A 34 11.72 -1.67 -2.28
C GLU A 34 10.81 -2.73 -1.66
N LYS A 35 9.48 -2.55 -1.84
CA LYS A 35 8.51 -3.48 -1.26
C LYS A 35 8.73 -4.86 -1.86
N PRO A 36 8.72 -5.91 -1.05
CA PRO A 36 8.95 -7.25 -1.54
C PRO A 36 7.89 -7.64 -2.57
N VAL A 37 8.33 -8.09 -3.75
CA VAL A 37 7.45 -8.58 -4.81
C VAL A 37 7.14 -10.06 -4.56
N ILE A 38 5.88 -10.36 -4.30
CA ILE A 38 5.39 -11.73 -4.15
C ILE A 38 4.81 -12.19 -5.48
N LEU A 39 5.47 -13.16 -6.11
CA LEU A 39 4.98 -13.78 -7.34
C LEU A 39 3.99 -14.88 -6.99
N TYR A 40 2.74 -14.74 -7.39
CA TYR A 40 1.68 -15.75 -7.17
C TYR A 40 1.95 -17.10 -7.86
N SER A 41 2.82 -17.12 -8.87
CA SER A 41 3.31 -18.34 -9.54
C SER A 41 4.52 -18.97 -8.85
N GLY A 42 5.02 -18.38 -7.77
CA GLY A 42 6.15 -18.88 -7.01
C GLY A 42 5.80 -20.10 -6.16
N THR A 43 6.83 -20.82 -5.70
CA THR A 43 6.66 -21.90 -4.72
C THR A 43 6.14 -21.34 -3.40
N PRO A 44 5.03 -21.87 -2.84
CA PRO A 44 4.50 -21.41 -1.58
C PRO A 44 5.54 -21.54 -0.45
N LYS A 45 5.72 -20.46 0.31
CA LYS A 45 6.63 -20.43 1.47
C LYS A 45 5.85 -20.05 2.72
N LYS A 46 6.21 -20.64 3.85
CA LYS A 46 5.62 -20.33 5.16
C LYS A 46 6.30 -19.11 5.76
N TYR A 47 5.49 -18.21 6.31
CA TYR A 47 5.94 -17.02 7.03
C TYR A 47 5.18 -16.86 8.33
N GLU A 48 5.84 -16.39 9.36
CA GLU A 48 5.21 -15.92 10.59
C GLU A 48 4.85 -14.44 10.46
N ILE A 49 3.62 -14.06 10.73
CA ILE A 49 3.18 -12.67 10.73
C ILE A 49 3.83 -11.94 11.90
N ALA A 50 4.78 -11.06 11.60
CA ALA A 50 5.47 -10.25 12.59
C ALA A 50 4.59 -9.08 13.08
N ASP A 51 3.90 -8.43 12.14
CA ASP A 51 2.98 -7.33 12.45
C ASP A 51 1.95 -7.13 11.33
N ILE A 52 0.81 -6.51 11.67
CA ILE A 52 -0.26 -6.18 10.75
C ILE A 52 -0.64 -4.72 10.95
N LYS A 53 -0.55 -3.92 9.88
CA LYS A 53 -1.01 -2.54 9.83
C LYS A 53 -2.32 -2.43 9.07
N VAL A 54 -3.14 -1.44 9.41
CA VAL A 54 -4.39 -1.13 8.71
C VAL A 54 -4.33 0.28 8.16
N VAL A 55 -4.75 0.46 6.92
CA VAL A 55 -4.81 1.75 6.25
C VAL A 55 -6.16 1.91 5.56
N GLY A 56 -6.79 3.08 5.75
CA GLY A 56 -8.01 3.46 5.04
C GLY A 56 -9.32 3.23 5.80
N ALA A 57 -9.32 2.49 6.90
CA ALA A 57 -10.52 2.23 7.73
C ALA A 57 -10.68 3.24 8.88
N LYS A 58 -10.61 4.54 8.60
CA LYS A 58 -10.54 5.63 9.59
C LYS A 58 -11.64 5.65 10.67
N ASN A 59 -12.77 4.97 10.44
CA ASN A 59 -13.91 4.95 11.36
C ASN A 59 -13.91 3.70 12.27
N TYR A 60 -12.88 2.88 12.20
CA TYR A 60 -12.77 1.64 12.95
C TYR A 60 -11.39 1.56 13.60
N GLU A 61 -11.33 0.95 14.78
CA GLU A 61 -10.07 0.64 15.43
C GLU A 61 -9.33 -0.50 14.71
N ASP A 62 -8.02 -0.41 14.62
CA ASP A 62 -7.21 -1.38 13.86
C ASP A 62 -7.42 -2.82 14.32
N TYR A 63 -7.55 -3.04 15.64
CA TYR A 63 -7.76 -4.39 16.18
C TYR A 63 -9.09 -5.02 15.73
N VAL A 64 -10.13 -4.21 15.50
CA VAL A 64 -11.42 -4.69 14.97
C VAL A 64 -11.24 -5.15 13.53
N ILE A 65 -10.58 -4.33 12.72
CA ILE A 65 -10.29 -4.65 11.32
C ILE A 65 -9.42 -5.90 11.21
N ILE A 66 -8.36 -5.97 12.00
CA ILE A 66 -7.48 -7.15 12.03
C ILE A 66 -8.28 -8.40 12.43
N GLY A 67 -9.14 -8.30 13.44
CA GLY A 67 -10.03 -9.39 13.87
C GLY A 67 -10.95 -9.88 12.74
N LEU A 68 -11.52 -8.97 11.93
CA LEU A 68 -12.35 -9.33 10.77
C LEU A 68 -11.58 -10.11 9.71
N SER A 69 -10.28 -9.87 9.54
CA SER A 69 -9.44 -10.62 8.60
C SER A 69 -9.28 -12.09 9.01
N GLY A 70 -9.33 -12.36 10.31
CA GLY A 70 -8.97 -13.65 10.90
C GLY A 70 -7.47 -13.95 10.82
N LEU A 71 -6.66 -12.92 10.58
CA LEU A 71 -5.21 -12.99 10.70
C LEU A 71 -4.81 -12.47 12.08
N SER A 72 -3.69 -12.98 12.61
CA SER A 72 -3.16 -12.53 13.88
C SER A 72 -1.63 -12.51 13.87
N LYS A 73 -1.07 -11.62 14.69
CA LYS A 73 0.37 -11.56 14.92
C LYS A 73 0.87 -12.88 15.53
N GLY A 74 1.99 -13.40 15.05
CA GLY A 74 2.56 -14.70 15.42
C GLY A 74 1.94 -15.88 14.68
N GLN A 75 0.90 -15.68 13.86
CA GLN A 75 0.31 -16.74 13.06
C GLN A 75 1.24 -17.10 11.89
N THR A 76 1.38 -18.40 11.63
CA THR A 76 2.07 -18.88 10.42
C THR A 76 1.08 -18.94 9.26
N ILE A 77 1.43 -18.32 8.15
CA ILE A 77 0.67 -18.33 6.90
C ILE A 77 1.54 -18.84 5.76
N THR A 78 0.90 -19.32 4.71
CA THR A 78 1.58 -19.70 3.46
C THR A 78 1.38 -18.60 2.43
N VAL A 79 2.46 -18.15 1.78
CA VAL A 79 2.40 -17.10 0.75
C VAL A 79 3.17 -17.54 -0.50
N PRO A 80 2.54 -17.54 -1.68
CA PRO A 80 1.10 -17.39 -1.92
C PRO A 80 0.27 -18.51 -1.29
N GLY A 81 -0.91 -18.19 -0.79
CA GLY A 81 -1.77 -19.16 -0.10
C GLY A 81 -3.19 -18.67 0.14
N ASP A 82 -3.98 -19.55 0.75
CA ASP A 82 -5.41 -19.30 0.93
C ASP A 82 -5.72 -18.34 2.08
N GLU A 83 -4.86 -18.21 3.08
CA GLU A 83 -5.11 -17.42 4.29
C GLU A 83 -5.38 -15.95 3.94
N ILE A 84 -4.55 -15.36 3.06
CA ILE A 84 -4.74 -13.99 2.59
C ILE A 84 -6.00 -13.87 1.75
N THR A 85 -6.25 -14.83 0.85
CA THR A 85 -7.46 -14.88 0.03
C THR A 85 -8.72 -14.95 0.90
N GLN A 86 -8.71 -15.76 1.96
CA GLN A 86 -9.83 -15.86 2.89
C GLN A 86 -10.03 -14.56 3.71
N ALA A 87 -8.96 -13.89 4.10
CA ALA A 87 -9.03 -12.58 4.75
C ALA A 87 -9.73 -11.56 3.84
N CYS A 88 -9.32 -11.46 2.57
CA CYS A 88 -9.98 -10.59 1.59
C CYS A 88 -11.46 -10.94 1.40
N LYS A 89 -11.80 -12.23 1.28
CA LYS A 89 -13.21 -12.69 1.16
C LYS A 89 -14.04 -12.32 2.38
N ARG A 90 -13.48 -12.35 3.59
CA ARG A 90 -14.19 -11.93 4.81
C ARG A 90 -14.54 -10.44 4.75
N TYR A 91 -13.60 -9.58 4.37
CA TYR A 91 -13.87 -8.14 4.19
C TYR A 91 -14.95 -7.87 3.15
N TRP A 92 -14.91 -8.55 2.00
CA TRP A 92 -15.94 -8.43 0.97
C TRP A 92 -17.32 -8.83 1.48
N ARG A 93 -17.39 -9.90 2.28
CA ARG A 93 -18.66 -10.39 2.86
C ARG A 93 -19.31 -9.39 3.79
N HIS A 94 -18.52 -8.59 4.51
CA HIS A 94 -19.04 -7.52 5.37
C HIS A 94 -19.68 -6.38 4.60
N GLY A 95 -19.36 -6.21 3.31
CA GLY A 95 -19.96 -5.19 2.45
C GLY A 95 -19.56 -3.75 2.77
N LEU A 96 -18.70 -3.52 3.75
CA LEU A 96 -18.29 -2.20 4.23
C LEU A 96 -17.28 -1.50 3.31
N PHE A 97 -16.57 -2.29 2.53
CA PHE A 97 -15.42 -1.84 1.74
C PHE A 97 -15.71 -1.93 0.24
N SER A 98 -15.22 -0.96 -0.51
CA SER A 98 -15.25 -0.93 -1.98
C SER A 98 -13.98 -1.53 -2.58
N ASP A 99 -12.88 -1.52 -1.83
CA ASP A 99 -11.62 -2.16 -2.23
C ASP A 99 -10.88 -2.72 -1.01
N VAL A 100 -10.19 -3.84 -1.22
CA VAL A 100 -9.41 -4.55 -0.21
C VAL A 100 -8.13 -5.05 -0.85
N GLN A 101 -6.98 -4.60 -0.34
CA GLN A 101 -5.67 -5.08 -0.76
C GLN A 101 -4.85 -5.47 0.47
N VAL A 102 -4.11 -6.55 0.38
CA VAL A 102 -3.14 -6.96 1.40
C VAL A 102 -1.76 -6.97 0.76
N THR A 103 -0.87 -6.17 1.30
CA THR A 103 0.52 -6.06 0.83
C THR A 103 1.49 -6.55 1.87
N ALA A 104 2.62 -7.09 1.42
CA ALA A 104 3.77 -7.32 2.27
C ALA A 104 4.66 -6.08 2.23
N ASP A 105 4.84 -5.42 3.36
CA ASP A 105 5.73 -4.25 3.44
C ASP A 105 7.17 -4.68 3.59
N LYS A 106 7.40 -5.80 4.30
CA LYS A 106 8.73 -6.29 4.60
C LYS A 106 8.72 -7.81 4.77
N ILE A 107 9.81 -8.47 4.34
CA ILE A 107 10.07 -9.88 4.61
C ILE A 107 11.50 -10.00 5.15
N GLU A 108 11.66 -10.62 6.31
CA GLU A 108 12.95 -10.91 6.91
C GLU A 108 13.00 -12.39 7.33
N GLY A 109 13.76 -13.18 6.61
CA GLY A 109 13.83 -14.63 6.83
C GLY A 109 12.46 -15.29 6.64
N ASP A 110 11.90 -15.81 7.75
CA ASP A 110 10.57 -16.44 7.78
C ASP A 110 9.50 -15.53 8.41
N ARG A 111 9.79 -14.23 8.60
CA ARG A 111 8.86 -13.26 9.16
C ARG A 111 8.36 -12.28 8.09
N ILE A 112 7.07 -11.97 8.13
CA ILE A 112 6.40 -11.07 7.19
C ILE A 112 5.63 -9.98 7.93
N TRP A 113 5.71 -8.74 7.43
CA TRP A 113 4.93 -7.59 7.86
C TRP A 113 3.88 -7.29 6.81
N LEU A 114 2.63 -7.28 7.22
CA LEU A 114 1.49 -7.08 6.33
C LEU A 114 0.87 -5.71 6.54
N THR A 115 0.42 -5.09 5.45
CA THR A 115 -0.47 -3.94 5.50
C THR A 115 -1.76 -4.24 4.77
N ILE A 116 -2.87 -4.03 5.46
CA ILE A 116 -4.22 -4.18 4.93
C ILE A 116 -4.71 -2.80 4.51
N HIS A 117 -4.84 -2.59 3.21
CA HIS A 117 -5.38 -1.37 2.62
C HIS A 117 -6.87 -1.57 2.34
N LEU A 118 -7.69 -0.68 2.89
CA LEU A 118 -9.14 -0.73 2.78
C LEU A 118 -9.66 0.60 2.25
N THR A 119 -10.56 0.53 1.28
CA THR A 119 -11.33 1.69 0.83
C THR A 119 -12.76 1.53 1.30
N MET A 120 -13.23 2.47 2.13
CA MET A 120 -14.60 2.46 2.62
C MET A 120 -15.59 2.74 1.48
N ARG A 121 -16.73 2.05 1.48
CA ARG A 121 -17.83 2.39 0.58
C ARG A 121 -18.39 3.77 0.90
N PRO A 122 -18.69 4.61 -0.10
CA PRO A 122 -19.34 5.88 0.11
C PRO A 122 -20.74 5.68 0.71
N ARG A 123 -21.18 6.69 1.49
CA ARG A 123 -22.53 6.75 2.08
C ARG A 123 -23.29 7.90 1.48
N VAL A 124 -24.60 7.73 1.37
CA VAL A 124 -25.50 8.80 0.96
C VAL A 124 -25.46 9.93 2.00
N SER A 125 -24.92 11.08 1.60
CA SER A 125 -24.85 12.25 2.48
C SER A 125 -26.15 13.08 2.43
N ASP A 126 -26.74 13.22 1.25
CA ASP A 126 -27.96 13.98 1.02
C ASP A 126 -28.66 13.54 -0.27
N ILE A 127 -29.97 13.70 -0.32
CA ILE A 127 -30.79 13.37 -1.50
C ILE A 127 -31.56 14.62 -1.90
N ARG A 128 -31.38 15.08 -3.13
CA ARG A 128 -32.03 16.26 -3.66
C ARG A 128 -32.88 15.92 -4.86
N TYR A 129 -34.14 16.28 -4.79
CA TYR A 129 -35.09 16.09 -5.88
C TYR A 129 -35.30 17.42 -6.63
N HIS A 130 -35.13 17.39 -7.93
CA HIS A 130 -35.34 18.54 -8.81
C HIS A 130 -36.49 18.28 -9.79
N GLY A 131 -37.36 19.28 -10.01
CA GLY A 131 -38.45 19.20 -11.01
C GLY A 131 -39.63 18.34 -10.62
N VAL A 132 -39.73 17.91 -9.35
CA VAL A 132 -40.86 17.11 -8.84
C VAL A 132 -41.70 17.88 -7.83
N LYS A 133 -43.01 17.66 -7.82
CA LYS A 133 -43.91 18.19 -6.83
C LYS A 133 -43.77 17.48 -5.49
N LYS A 134 -44.23 18.15 -4.40
CA LYS A 134 -44.09 17.60 -3.06
C LYS A 134 -44.75 16.23 -2.89
N SER A 135 -45.93 16.03 -3.46
CA SER A 135 -46.63 14.73 -3.42
C SER A 135 -45.91 13.61 -4.19
N GLU A 136 -45.29 13.97 -5.31
CA GLU A 136 -44.51 13.03 -6.12
C GLU A 136 -43.19 12.63 -5.44
N ARG A 137 -42.65 13.56 -4.65
CA ARG A 137 -41.41 13.31 -3.89
C ARG A 137 -41.58 12.20 -2.87
N GLU A 138 -42.69 12.16 -2.11
CA GLU A 138 -42.99 11.13 -1.12
C GLU A 138 -43.07 9.74 -1.78
N ASP A 139 -43.70 9.66 -2.96
CA ASP A 139 -43.79 8.45 -3.74
C ASP A 139 -42.42 7.99 -4.26
N LEU A 140 -41.58 8.91 -4.68
CA LEU A 140 -40.22 8.64 -5.14
C LEU A 140 -39.32 8.14 -3.99
N GLU A 141 -39.39 8.78 -2.83
CA GLU A 141 -38.65 8.38 -1.64
C GLU A 141 -38.97 6.93 -1.24
N ALA A 142 -40.26 6.56 -1.28
CA ALA A 142 -40.70 5.20 -0.98
C ALA A 142 -40.23 4.16 -2.03
N ARG A 143 -40.16 4.53 -3.31
CA ARG A 143 -39.75 3.62 -4.40
C ARG A 143 -38.24 3.49 -4.55
N VAL A 144 -37.50 4.57 -4.36
CA VAL A 144 -36.04 4.60 -4.55
C VAL A 144 -35.31 3.89 -3.41
N GLY A 145 -35.90 3.88 -2.20
CA GLY A 145 -35.31 3.18 -1.05
C GLY A 145 -33.98 3.73 -0.58
N LEU A 146 -33.56 4.88 -1.12
CA LEU A 146 -32.33 5.55 -0.68
C LEU A 146 -32.60 6.27 0.64
N ILE A 147 -31.79 5.97 1.64
CA ILE A 147 -31.86 6.63 2.94
C ILE A 147 -30.52 7.31 3.21
N LYS A 148 -30.56 8.53 3.72
CA LYS A 148 -29.36 9.24 4.18
C LYS A 148 -28.58 8.38 5.18
N GLY A 149 -27.28 8.25 4.97
CA GLY A 149 -26.38 7.41 5.77
C GLY A 149 -26.21 5.97 5.25
N ASN A 150 -27.08 5.50 4.35
CA ASN A 150 -26.92 4.18 3.74
C ASN A 150 -25.67 4.11 2.87
N GLN A 151 -25.04 2.94 2.83
CA GLN A 151 -23.93 2.70 1.93
C GLN A 151 -24.43 2.51 0.49
N ILE A 152 -23.67 3.05 -0.45
CA ILE A 152 -23.92 2.84 -1.87
C ILE A 152 -23.36 1.48 -2.26
N THR A 153 -24.24 0.56 -2.66
CA THR A 153 -23.89 -0.77 -3.16
C THR A 153 -24.10 -0.83 -4.68
N PRO A 154 -23.41 -1.75 -5.38
CA PRO A 154 -23.58 -1.87 -6.85
C PRO A 154 -25.01 -2.22 -7.31
N ASN A 155 -25.88 -2.65 -6.40
CA ASN A 155 -27.26 -3.05 -6.67
C ASN A 155 -28.28 -1.94 -6.36
N LEU A 156 -27.82 -0.73 -6.09
CA LEU A 156 -28.66 0.47 -5.91
C LEU A 156 -28.79 1.24 -7.21
#